data_6a9fab7984c1001e6b6cd0da76b787ed
#
_entry.id   6a9fab7984c1001e6b6cd0da76b787ed
#
_cell.length_a   1.000
_cell.length_b   1.000
_cell.length_c   1.000
_cell.angle_alpha   90.00
_cell.angle_beta   90.00
_cell.angle_gamma   90.00
#
_symmetry.space_group_name_H-M   'P 1'
#
loop_
_entity.id
_entity.type
_entity.pdbx_description
1 polymer ?
#
loop_
_entity_poly.entity_id
_entity_poly.type
_entity_poly.pdbx_seq_one_letter_code
_entity_poly.pdbx_strand_id
1 'polypeptide(L)'
;MKVKVRGIEYSYTLHQENSDLPYLVLLHGFLGSGKSFETLLSRMFDYCNPITIDLLGHGETEGSEMHYRFSFREQSADLIKLISEQLQSPLFLHGYSMGGRLAIGIALQRPDLIQGLILESTTFGIENEQERQARQALDGRRADSIMGNYRQFVDEWAKLPLFESKLVSEDANKHISDIQKNQNPTWMGNSLLGFGTGTMPCFKDQLDQLKMPIMLIAGEKDQKFCHIMQSMQKHLSNSIFHIIKGVNHRVHLECPSEFALKLHQFITSNTLP
;
A
#
# COMPACT_ATOMS: atom_id res chain seq x y z
N MET A 1 -18.27 -1.87 -3.65
CA MET A 1 -18.92 -0.66 -4.22
C MET A 1 -18.12 -0.19 -5.42
N LYS A 2 -18.76 0.46 -6.42
CA LYS A 2 -18.04 1.02 -7.58
C LYS A 2 -18.37 2.50 -7.73
N VAL A 3 -17.37 3.31 -8.05
CA VAL A 3 -17.51 4.76 -8.23
C VAL A 3 -16.63 5.24 -9.38
N LYS A 4 -17.16 6.14 -10.20
CA LYS A 4 -16.40 6.73 -11.30
C LYS A 4 -15.61 7.94 -10.83
N VAL A 5 -14.28 7.84 -10.89
CA VAL A 5 -13.34 8.89 -10.48
C VAL A 5 -12.47 9.27 -11.68
N ARG A 6 -12.57 10.52 -12.14
CA ARG A 6 -11.79 11.07 -13.27
C ARG A 6 -11.72 10.14 -14.49
N GLY A 7 -12.86 9.48 -14.79
CA GLY A 7 -13.02 8.62 -15.96
C GLY A 7 -12.72 7.14 -15.73
N ILE A 8 -12.20 6.75 -14.56
CA ILE A 8 -11.92 5.35 -14.18
C ILE A 8 -12.98 4.87 -13.19
N GLU A 9 -13.45 3.62 -13.33
CA GLU A 9 -14.31 2.96 -12.37
C GLU A 9 -13.46 2.30 -11.28
N TYR A 10 -13.44 2.92 -10.09
CA TYR A 10 -12.77 2.39 -8.90
C TYR A 10 -13.69 1.47 -8.11
N SER A 11 -13.12 0.37 -7.62
CA SER A 11 -13.75 -0.54 -6.68
C SER A 11 -13.22 -0.33 -5.27
N TYR A 12 -14.14 -0.22 -4.30
CA TYR A 12 -13.79 -0.21 -2.88
C TYR A 12 -14.84 -0.98 -2.08
N THR A 13 -14.46 -1.48 -0.92
CA THR A 13 -15.36 -2.22 -0.04
C THR A 13 -15.31 -1.65 1.36
N LEU A 14 -16.45 -1.20 1.86
CA LEU A 14 -16.69 -0.93 3.27
C LEU A 14 -17.07 -2.25 3.93
N HIS A 15 -16.22 -2.75 4.84
CA HIS A 15 -16.40 -4.06 5.46
C HIS A 15 -17.28 -4.03 6.72
N GLN A 16 -17.39 -2.86 7.33
CA GLN A 16 -18.25 -2.59 8.49
C GLN A 16 -18.61 -1.12 8.49
N GLU A 17 -19.80 -0.78 9.00
CA GLU A 17 -20.25 0.58 9.25
C GLU A 17 -20.77 0.69 10.68
N ASN A 18 -19.96 1.29 11.57
CA ASN A 18 -20.31 1.60 12.93
C ASN A 18 -19.99 3.10 13.15
N SER A 19 -21.01 3.90 13.43
CA SER A 19 -20.87 5.37 13.57
C SER A 19 -19.93 5.80 14.68
N ASP A 20 -19.68 4.94 15.67
CA ASP A 20 -18.84 5.24 16.84
C ASP A 20 -17.36 4.94 16.60
N LEU A 21 -17.01 4.36 15.44
CA LEU A 21 -15.67 3.94 15.11
C LEU A 21 -15.08 4.71 13.92
N PRO A 22 -13.78 5.05 13.96
CA PRO A 22 -13.12 5.74 12.86
C PRO A 22 -13.00 4.85 11.62
N TYR A 23 -12.92 5.45 10.46
CA TYR A 23 -12.61 4.76 9.22
C TYR A 23 -11.11 4.49 9.07
N LEU A 24 -10.78 3.30 8.56
CA LEU A 24 -9.42 2.90 8.18
C LEU A 24 -9.40 2.48 6.71
N VAL A 25 -8.78 3.27 5.86
CA VAL A 25 -8.54 2.91 4.45
C VAL A 25 -7.27 2.08 4.32
N LEU A 26 -7.35 0.96 3.58
CA LEU A 26 -6.27 0.02 3.34
C LEU A 26 -5.89 0.01 1.86
N LEU A 27 -4.65 0.41 1.54
CA LEU A 27 -4.08 0.42 0.19
C LEU A 27 -3.07 -0.72 0.05
N HIS A 28 -3.31 -1.63 -0.89
CA HIS A 28 -2.51 -2.83 -1.12
C HIS A 28 -1.20 -2.56 -1.89
N GLY A 29 -0.34 -3.59 -1.96
CA GLY A 29 0.90 -3.59 -2.75
C GLY A 29 0.70 -4.00 -4.21
N PHE A 30 1.79 -3.96 -4.99
CA PHE A 30 1.81 -4.39 -6.39
C PHE A 30 1.33 -5.84 -6.55
N LEU A 31 0.56 -6.15 -7.58
CA LEU A 31 -0.14 -7.41 -7.85
C LEU A 31 -1.22 -7.77 -6.81
N GLY A 32 -1.48 -6.94 -5.83
CA GLY A 32 -2.50 -7.17 -4.80
C GLY A 32 -3.89 -6.67 -5.21
N SER A 33 -4.79 -6.71 -4.25
CA SER A 33 -6.12 -6.08 -4.27
C SER A 33 -6.60 -5.89 -2.83
N GLY A 34 -7.77 -5.32 -2.62
CA GLY A 34 -8.41 -5.25 -1.30
C GLY A 34 -8.54 -6.62 -0.62
N LYS A 35 -8.69 -7.69 -1.41
CA LYS A 35 -8.76 -9.08 -0.91
C LYS A 35 -7.47 -9.55 -0.23
N SER A 36 -6.34 -8.88 -0.46
CA SER A 36 -5.07 -9.19 0.23
C SER A 36 -5.15 -9.01 1.74
N PHE A 37 -6.14 -8.27 2.25
CA PHE A 37 -6.33 -8.01 3.67
C PHE A 37 -7.40 -8.88 4.34
N GLU A 38 -8.02 -9.85 3.64
CA GLU A 38 -9.14 -10.65 4.15
C GLU A 38 -8.85 -11.31 5.51
N THR A 39 -7.65 -11.86 5.70
CA THR A 39 -7.24 -12.51 6.96
C THR A 39 -7.11 -11.54 8.14
N LEU A 40 -7.06 -10.24 7.86
CA LEU A 40 -6.89 -9.18 8.84
C LEU A 40 -8.23 -8.54 9.26
N LEU A 41 -9.22 -8.49 8.35
CA LEU A 41 -10.43 -7.67 8.50
C LEU A 41 -11.20 -7.93 9.79
N SER A 42 -11.48 -9.20 10.11
CA SER A 42 -12.25 -9.58 11.31
C SER A 42 -11.58 -9.18 12.64
N ARG A 43 -10.26 -8.92 12.61
CA ARG A 43 -9.48 -8.50 13.78
C ARG A 43 -9.57 -7.00 14.05
N MET A 44 -10.23 -6.25 13.15
CA MET A 44 -10.28 -4.78 13.19
C MET A 44 -11.67 -4.23 13.54
N PHE A 45 -12.72 -5.05 13.49
CA PHE A 45 -14.11 -4.62 13.65
C PHE A 45 -14.44 -4.02 15.01
N ASP A 46 -13.67 -4.33 16.05
CA ASP A 46 -13.91 -3.78 17.40
C ASP A 46 -13.41 -2.34 17.57
N TYR A 47 -12.57 -1.82 16.64
CA TYR A 47 -11.93 -0.51 16.82
C TYR A 47 -11.87 0.39 15.59
N CYS A 48 -12.29 -0.08 14.41
CA CYS A 48 -12.41 0.76 13.22
C CYS A 48 -13.37 0.17 12.18
N ASN A 49 -13.75 1.00 11.20
CA ASN A 49 -14.47 0.61 10.01
C ASN A 49 -13.48 0.41 8.86
N PRO A 50 -13.06 -0.83 8.55
CA PRO A 50 -12.09 -1.07 7.49
C PRO A 50 -12.71 -0.82 6.11
N ILE A 51 -11.94 -0.12 5.26
CA ILE A 51 -12.25 0.12 3.85
C ILE A 51 -11.06 -0.35 3.02
N THR A 52 -11.26 -1.27 2.12
CA THR A 52 -10.24 -1.65 1.14
C THR A 52 -10.52 -0.97 -0.20
N ILE A 53 -9.48 -0.46 -0.86
CA ILE A 53 -9.57 0.12 -2.19
C ILE A 53 -8.68 -0.70 -3.12
N ASP A 54 -9.24 -1.15 -4.24
CA ASP A 54 -8.46 -1.71 -5.33
C ASP A 54 -7.79 -0.55 -6.09
N LEU A 55 -6.47 -0.53 -6.13
CA LEU A 55 -5.70 0.51 -6.81
C LEU A 55 -5.87 0.42 -8.33
N LEU A 56 -5.57 1.50 -9.04
CA LEU A 56 -5.72 1.57 -10.50
C LEU A 56 -5.17 0.33 -11.20
N GLY A 57 -6.02 -0.34 -11.98
CA GLY A 57 -5.71 -1.53 -12.75
C GLY A 57 -5.53 -2.80 -11.94
N HIS A 58 -5.83 -2.80 -10.64
CA HIS A 58 -5.76 -3.96 -9.77
C HIS A 58 -7.16 -4.37 -9.30
N GLY A 59 -7.32 -5.67 -9.00
CA GLY A 59 -8.58 -6.22 -8.50
C GLY A 59 -9.76 -5.94 -9.44
N GLU A 60 -10.79 -5.29 -8.92
CA GLU A 60 -12.00 -4.92 -9.66
C GLU A 60 -11.98 -3.45 -10.15
N THR A 61 -10.90 -2.70 -9.89
CA THR A 61 -10.71 -1.35 -10.41
C THR A 61 -10.22 -1.40 -11.85
N GLU A 62 -10.86 -0.65 -12.73
CA GLU A 62 -10.42 -0.54 -14.11
C GLU A 62 -8.97 -0.02 -14.21
N GLY A 63 -8.28 -0.43 -15.25
CA GLY A 63 -6.99 0.13 -15.64
C GLY A 63 -7.11 1.10 -16.80
N SER A 64 -5.98 1.43 -17.38
CA SER A 64 -5.88 2.26 -18.57
C SER A 64 -4.85 1.69 -19.55
N GLU A 65 -5.13 1.80 -20.82
CA GLU A 65 -4.14 1.52 -21.88
C GLU A 65 -3.00 2.57 -21.89
N MET A 66 -3.25 3.72 -21.31
CA MET A 66 -2.27 4.82 -21.25
C MET A 66 -1.47 4.75 -19.97
N HIS A 67 -0.20 4.37 -20.03
CA HIS A 67 0.67 4.18 -18.86
C HIS A 67 0.81 5.44 -17.99
N TYR A 68 0.70 6.67 -18.56
CA TYR A 68 0.79 7.90 -17.77
C TYR A 68 -0.32 8.00 -16.70
N ARG A 69 -1.48 7.35 -16.92
CA ARG A 69 -2.57 7.29 -15.93
C ARG A 69 -2.13 6.56 -14.66
N PHE A 70 -1.15 5.66 -14.76
CA PHE A 70 -0.56 4.97 -13.61
C PHE A 70 0.48 5.82 -12.89
N SER A 71 0.79 7.04 -13.34
CA SER A 71 1.74 7.91 -12.64
C SER A 71 1.28 8.22 -11.21
N PHE A 72 2.24 8.49 -10.33
CA PHE A 72 1.95 8.93 -8.96
C PHE A 72 0.94 10.07 -8.92
N ARG A 73 1.13 11.09 -9.78
CA ARG A 73 0.26 12.26 -9.85
C ARG A 73 -1.20 11.90 -10.13
N GLU A 74 -1.42 11.05 -11.11
CA GLU A 74 -2.77 10.67 -11.54
C GLU A 74 -3.45 9.79 -10.48
N GLN A 75 -2.76 8.77 -9.97
CA GLN A 75 -3.31 7.88 -8.95
C GLN A 75 -3.57 8.59 -7.63
N SER A 76 -2.67 9.46 -7.17
CA SER A 76 -2.91 10.24 -5.94
C SER A 76 -4.10 11.19 -6.09
N ALA A 77 -4.26 11.85 -7.26
CA ALA A 77 -5.41 12.70 -7.52
C ALA A 77 -6.73 11.91 -7.56
N ASP A 78 -6.72 10.70 -8.11
CA ASP A 78 -7.90 9.82 -8.11
C ASP A 78 -8.28 9.41 -6.68
N LEU A 79 -7.31 8.94 -5.89
CA LEU A 79 -7.56 8.50 -4.51
C LEU A 79 -7.97 9.64 -3.59
N ILE A 80 -7.36 10.82 -3.72
CA ILE A 80 -7.79 12.03 -3.00
C ILE A 80 -9.25 12.34 -3.30
N LYS A 81 -9.63 12.32 -4.60
CA LYS A 81 -11.02 12.58 -5.01
C LYS A 81 -11.96 11.51 -4.45
N LEU A 82 -11.60 10.22 -4.56
CA LEU A 82 -12.41 9.13 -4.01
C LEU A 82 -12.61 9.31 -2.50
N ILE A 83 -11.53 9.53 -1.74
CA ILE A 83 -11.59 9.68 -0.28
C ILE A 83 -12.45 10.89 0.09
N SER A 84 -12.20 12.06 -0.53
CA SER A 84 -12.90 13.29 -0.17
C SER A 84 -14.39 13.32 -0.54
N GLU A 85 -14.81 12.57 -1.57
CA GLU A 85 -16.18 12.59 -2.08
C GLU A 85 -17.04 11.40 -1.64
N GLN A 86 -16.39 10.26 -1.31
CA GLN A 86 -17.10 9.02 -1.03
C GLN A 86 -16.96 8.56 0.42
N LEU A 87 -15.97 9.05 1.15
CA LEU A 87 -15.68 8.59 2.49
C LEU A 87 -15.77 9.72 3.50
N GLN A 88 -16.16 9.38 4.73
CA GLN A 88 -16.12 10.33 5.84
C GLN A 88 -14.65 10.54 6.27
N SER A 89 -14.21 11.76 6.30
CA SER A 89 -12.87 12.20 6.72
C SER A 89 -12.94 13.19 7.88
N PRO A 90 -11.87 13.38 8.69
CA PRO A 90 -10.58 12.72 8.54
C PRO A 90 -10.61 11.23 8.93
N LEU A 91 -9.73 10.42 8.31
CA LEU A 91 -9.67 8.98 8.48
C LEU A 91 -8.23 8.48 8.72
N PHE A 92 -8.08 7.23 9.17
CA PHE A 92 -6.79 6.56 9.18
C PHE A 92 -6.50 5.99 7.79
N LEU A 93 -5.25 6.17 7.32
CA LEU A 93 -4.80 5.68 6.03
C LEU A 93 -3.64 4.70 6.21
N HIS A 94 -3.86 3.44 5.85
CA HIS A 94 -2.82 2.42 5.78
C HIS A 94 -2.36 2.23 4.34
N GLY A 95 -1.06 2.11 4.14
CA GLY A 95 -0.49 1.74 2.86
C GLY A 95 0.61 0.70 3.00
N TYR A 96 0.44 -0.44 2.32
CA TYR A 96 1.43 -1.50 2.23
C TYR A 96 2.27 -1.34 0.95
N SER A 97 3.60 -1.29 1.09
CA SER A 97 4.55 -1.30 -0.03
C SER A 97 4.22 -0.24 -1.10
N MET A 98 3.67 -0.61 -2.26
CA MET A 98 3.20 0.32 -3.30
C MET A 98 2.11 1.25 -2.78
N GLY A 99 1.12 0.73 -2.05
CA GLY A 99 0.07 1.52 -1.42
C GLY A 99 0.61 2.52 -0.41
N GLY A 100 1.69 2.19 0.31
CA GLY A 100 2.36 3.10 1.24
C GLY A 100 2.99 4.31 0.54
N ARG A 101 3.52 4.12 -0.66
CA ARG A 101 4.05 5.22 -1.47
C ARG A 101 2.95 6.22 -1.87
N LEU A 102 1.76 5.71 -2.23
CA LEU A 102 0.58 6.56 -2.49
C LEU A 102 0.09 7.23 -1.21
N ALA A 103 0.04 6.50 -0.09
CA ALA A 103 -0.40 7.02 1.20
C ALA A 103 0.45 8.20 1.67
N ILE A 104 1.78 8.14 1.54
CA ILE A 104 2.68 9.28 1.82
C ILE A 104 2.30 10.49 0.98
N GLY A 105 2.14 10.31 -0.32
CA GLY A 105 1.84 11.41 -1.20
C GLY A 105 0.43 12.00 -1.05
N ILE A 106 -0.57 11.18 -0.69
CA ILE A 106 -1.92 11.65 -0.34
C ILE A 106 -1.85 12.50 0.94
N ALA A 107 -1.16 12.01 1.97
CA ALA A 107 -1.02 12.72 3.24
C ALA A 107 -0.26 14.05 3.10
N LEU A 108 0.71 14.14 2.19
CA LEU A 108 1.41 15.40 1.87
C LEU A 108 0.52 16.40 1.13
N GLN A 109 -0.32 15.93 0.21
CA GLN A 109 -1.19 16.80 -0.61
C GLN A 109 -2.46 17.22 0.14
N ARG A 110 -3.03 16.36 0.96
CA ARG A 110 -4.29 16.57 1.68
C ARG A 110 -4.19 16.04 3.12
N PRO A 111 -3.34 16.69 3.96
CA PRO A 111 -3.22 16.32 5.37
C PRO A 111 -4.53 16.44 6.15
N ASP A 112 -5.45 17.29 5.71
CA ASP A 112 -6.78 17.50 6.29
C ASP A 112 -7.68 16.24 6.20
N LEU A 113 -7.43 15.33 5.26
CA LEU A 113 -8.17 14.07 5.13
C LEU A 113 -7.66 12.98 6.06
N ILE A 114 -6.47 13.12 6.65
CA ILE A 114 -5.74 12.04 7.32
C ILE A 114 -5.59 12.33 8.81
N GLN A 115 -6.29 11.55 9.64
CA GLN A 115 -6.20 11.57 11.10
C GLN A 115 -4.92 10.88 11.59
N GLY A 116 -4.53 9.78 10.95
CA GLY A 116 -3.30 9.06 11.23
C GLY A 116 -2.84 8.24 10.02
N LEU A 117 -1.52 8.12 9.84
CA LEU A 117 -0.91 7.44 8.71
C LEU A 117 -0.19 6.18 9.17
N ILE A 118 -0.49 5.04 8.54
CA ILE A 118 0.14 3.75 8.82
C ILE A 118 0.89 3.30 7.58
N LEU A 119 2.19 3.11 7.69
CA LEU A 119 3.07 2.76 6.58
C LEU A 119 3.70 1.39 6.84
N GLU A 120 3.39 0.42 6.00
CA GLU A 120 3.90 -0.95 6.09
C GLU A 120 4.89 -1.23 4.97
N SER A 121 6.15 -1.56 5.32
CA SER A 121 7.19 -2.05 4.40
C SER A 121 7.30 -1.20 3.12
N THR A 122 7.37 0.12 3.26
CA THR A 122 7.33 1.06 2.14
C THR A 122 8.55 1.99 2.08
N THR A 123 8.59 2.86 1.08
CA THR A 123 9.68 3.81 0.84
C THR A 123 9.15 5.19 0.49
N PHE A 124 9.92 6.21 0.80
CA PHE A 124 9.68 7.60 0.37
C PHE A 124 10.20 7.92 -1.04
N GLY A 125 10.79 6.94 -1.74
CA GLY A 125 11.39 7.11 -3.07
C GLY A 125 12.90 6.83 -3.09
N ILE A 126 13.54 7.12 -4.21
CA ILE A 126 14.98 6.96 -4.44
C ILE A 126 15.59 8.33 -4.68
N GLU A 127 16.57 8.71 -3.84
CA GLU A 127 17.25 10.01 -3.92
C GLU A 127 18.34 10.02 -5.00
N ASN A 128 19.16 8.96 -5.02
CA ASN A 128 20.29 8.87 -5.93
C ASN A 128 19.81 8.65 -7.37
N GLU A 129 20.23 9.51 -8.28
CA GLU A 129 19.79 9.49 -9.68
C GLU A 129 20.23 8.21 -10.40
N GLN A 130 21.45 7.71 -10.14
CA GLN A 130 21.93 6.46 -10.76
C GLN A 130 21.12 5.25 -10.28
N GLU A 131 20.82 5.17 -8.98
CA GLU A 131 19.96 4.13 -8.43
C GLU A 131 18.54 4.23 -8.99
N ARG A 132 18.04 5.44 -9.17
CA ARG A 132 16.73 5.71 -9.77
C ARG A 132 16.65 5.21 -11.21
N GLN A 133 17.65 5.52 -12.03
CA GLN A 133 17.76 5.04 -13.41
C GLN A 133 17.93 3.51 -13.48
N ALA A 134 18.77 2.94 -12.64
CA ALA A 134 18.93 1.49 -12.55
C ALA A 134 17.61 0.81 -12.16
N ARG A 135 16.84 1.43 -11.26
CA ARG A 135 15.52 0.92 -10.88
C ARG A 135 14.50 1.06 -12.01
N GLN A 136 14.47 2.16 -12.74
CA GLN A 136 13.61 2.32 -13.93
C GLN A 136 13.93 1.26 -14.99
N ALA A 137 15.21 1.01 -15.27
CA ALA A 137 15.61 -0.04 -16.19
C ALA A 137 15.19 -1.44 -15.72
N LEU A 138 15.26 -1.72 -14.41
CA LEU A 138 14.77 -2.98 -13.84
C LEU A 138 13.25 -3.11 -13.98
N ASP A 139 12.51 -2.05 -13.67
CA ASP A 139 11.03 -2.06 -13.77
C ASP A 139 10.57 -2.17 -15.23
N GLY A 140 11.33 -1.60 -16.19
CA GLY A 140 11.12 -1.81 -17.63
C GLY A 140 11.26 -3.28 -18.03
N ARG A 141 12.37 -3.94 -17.65
CA ARG A 141 12.54 -5.38 -17.92
C ARG A 141 11.46 -6.25 -17.27
N ARG A 142 10.99 -5.88 -16.09
CA ARG A 142 9.86 -6.56 -15.43
C ARG A 142 8.55 -6.36 -16.19
N ALA A 143 8.30 -5.17 -16.68
CA ALA A 143 7.13 -4.90 -17.53
C ALA A 143 7.19 -5.74 -18.81
N ASP A 144 8.35 -5.85 -19.46
CA ASP A 144 8.54 -6.72 -20.64
C ASP A 144 8.27 -8.19 -20.29
N SER A 145 8.75 -8.67 -19.14
CA SER A 145 8.50 -10.04 -18.65
C SER A 145 7.01 -10.29 -18.40
N ILE A 146 6.31 -9.31 -17.81
CA ILE A 146 4.86 -9.35 -17.59
C ILE A 146 4.11 -9.49 -18.91
N MET A 147 4.48 -8.68 -19.90
CA MET A 147 3.84 -8.68 -21.22
C MET A 147 4.18 -9.94 -22.02
N GLY A 148 5.36 -10.53 -21.82
CA GLY A 148 5.82 -11.74 -22.50
C GLY A 148 5.16 -13.02 -21.95
N ASN A 149 5.21 -13.22 -20.63
CA ASN A 149 4.61 -14.37 -19.95
C ASN A 149 4.21 -14.03 -18.51
N TYR A 150 3.00 -13.56 -18.36
CA TYR A 150 2.49 -13.09 -17.08
C TYR A 150 2.51 -14.14 -15.96
N ARG A 151 2.06 -15.36 -16.26
CA ARG A 151 2.01 -16.43 -15.25
C ARG A 151 3.39 -16.81 -14.75
N GLN A 152 4.36 -16.93 -15.66
CA GLN A 152 5.74 -17.19 -15.29
C GLN A 152 6.29 -16.04 -14.43
N PHE A 153 6.03 -14.79 -14.83
CA PHE A 153 6.44 -13.62 -14.04
C PHE A 153 5.89 -13.67 -12.59
N VAL A 154 4.60 -13.97 -12.43
CA VAL A 154 3.99 -14.08 -11.09
C VAL A 154 4.62 -15.20 -10.28
N ASP A 155 4.89 -16.36 -10.87
CA ASP A 155 5.53 -17.49 -10.19
C ASP A 155 6.99 -17.18 -9.78
N GLU A 156 7.72 -16.40 -10.57
CA GLU A 156 9.07 -15.90 -10.25
C GLU A 156 9.01 -14.78 -9.19
N TRP A 157 8.04 -13.89 -9.30
CA TRP A 157 7.81 -12.82 -8.33
C TRP A 157 7.55 -13.36 -6.93
N ALA A 158 6.74 -14.40 -6.82
CA ALA A 158 6.43 -15.05 -5.55
C ALA A 158 7.65 -15.68 -4.86
N LYS A 159 8.69 -16.01 -5.62
CA LYS A 159 9.94 -16.62 -5.12
C LYS A 159 10.99 -15.59 -4.69
N LEU A 160 10.70 -14.30 -4.84
CA LEU A 160 11.64 -13.27 -4.37
C LEU A 160 11.86 -13.40 -2.86
N PRO A 161 13.11 -13.26 -2.36
CA PRO A 161 13.43 -13.45 -0.94
C PRO A 161 12.56 -12.64 0.02
N LEU A 162 12.10 -11.46 -0.41
CA LEU A 162 11.24 -10.61 0.41
C LEU A 162 9.84 -11.22 0.66
N PHE A 163 9.41 -12.21 -0.13
CA PHE A 163 8.11 -12.89 0.05
C PHE A 163 8.24 -14.30 0.63
N GLU A 164 9.48 -14.77 0.84
CA GLU A 164 9.71 -16.07 1.46
C GLU A 164 9.28 -16.03 2.93
N SER A 165 8.28 -16.85 3.29
CA SER A 165 7.79 -16.94 4.66
C SER A 165 7.20 -18.31 4.94
N LYS A 166 7.56 -18.86 6.12
CA LYS A 166 6.94 -20.08 6.68
C LYS A 166 5.77 -19.80 7.61
N LEU A 167 5.44 -18.50 7.81
CA LEU A 167 4.39 -18.07 8.71
C LEU A 167 3.03 -17.99 8.03
N VAL A 168 3.01 -17.94 6.71
CA VAL A 168 1.77 -17.87 5.91
C VAL A 168 1.30 -19.29 5.61
N SER A 169 0.03 -19.58 5.92
CA SER A 169 -0.58 -20.87 5.62
C SER A 169 -0.63 -21.16 4.12
N GLU A 170 -0.74 -22.42 3.73
CA GLU A 170 -0.88 -22.82 2.33
C GLU A 170 -2.12 -22.20 1.68
N ASP A 171 -3.25 -22.16 2.40
CA ASP A 171 -4.49 -21.54 1.91
C ASP A 171 -4.32 -20.04 1.68
N ALA A 172 -3.68 -19.32 2.59
CA ALA A 172 -3.41 -17.89 2.43
C ALA A 172 -2.41 -17.62 1.28
N ASN A 173 -1.38 -18.47 1.12
CA ASN A 173 -0.46 -18.38 -0.01
C ASN A 173 -1.17 -18.64 -1.34
N LYS A 174 -2.06 -19.64 -1.38
CA LYS A 174 -2.88 -19.93 -2.56
C LYS A 174 -3.80 -18.75 -2.88
N HIS A 175 -4.49 -18.21 -1.88
CA HIS A 175 -5.36 -17.04 -2.05
C HIS A 175 -4.60 -15.84 -2.65
N ILE A 176 -3.41 -15.51 -2.12
CA ILE A 176 -2.56 -14.45 -2.67
C ILE A 176 -2.10 -14.76 -4.10
N SER A 177 -1.71 -16.01 -4.38
CA SER A 177 -1.33 -16.44 -5.73
C SER A 177 -2.49 -16.29 -6.72
N ASP A 178 -3.70 -16.62 -6.31
CA ASP A 178 -4.91 -16.48 -7.15
C ASP A 178 -5.20 -15.00 -7.43
N ILE A 179 -5.10 -14.11 -6.43
CA ILE A 179 -5.22 -12.65 -6.62
C ILE A 179 -4.19 -12.18 -7.66
N GLN A 180 -2.93 -12.56 -7.49
CA GLN A 180 -1.84 -12.11 -8.36
C GLN A 180 -1.99 -12.62 -9.81
N LYS A 181 -2.39 -13.90 -9.99
CA LYS A 181 -2.53 -14.52 -11.31
C LYS A 181 -3.75 -14.01 -12.11
N ASN A 182 -4.72 -13.42 -11.42
CA ASN A 182 -5.95 -12.91 -12.03
C ASN A 182 -5.88 -11.41 -12.39
N GLN A 183 -4.72 -10.75 -12.24
CA GLN A 183 -4.56 -9.36 -12.67
C GLN A 183 -4.43 -9.26 -14.20
N ASN A 184 -4.74 -8.09 -14.75
CA ASN A 184 -4.55 -7.82 -16.19
C ASN A 184 -3.06 -7.53 -16.48
N PRO A 185 -2.41 -8.32 -17.36
CA PRO A 185 -0.97 -8.14 -17.63
C PRO A 185 -0.61 -6.74 -18.15
N THR A 186 -1.39 -6.19 -19.07
CA THR A 186 -1.16 -4.85 -19.62
C THR A 186 -1.18 -3.79 -18.52
N TRP A 187 -2.16 -3.84 -17.62
CA TRP A 187 -2.26 -2.90 -16.52
C TRP A 187 -1.15 -3.07 -15.50
N MET A 188 -0.70 -4.30 -15.24
CA MET A 188 0.43 -4.56 -14.34
C MET A 188 1.75 -4.03 -14.94
N GLY A 189 1.98 -4.24 -16.23
CA GLY A 189 3.12 -3.63 -16.94
C GLY A 189 3.08 -2.09 -16.87
N ASN A 190 1.93 -1.49 -17.19
CA ASN A 190 1.72 -0.04 -17.10
C ASN A 190 1.90 0.50 -15.67
N SER A 191 1.50 -0.26 -14.65
CA SER A 191 1.72 0.11 -13.23
C SER A 191 3.20 0.20 -12.89
N LEU A 192 4.04 -0.74 -13.34
CA LEU A 192 5.50 -0.65 -13.15
C LEU A 192 6.12 0.52 -13.90
N LEU A 193 5.72 0.75 -15.14
CA LEU A 193 6.26 1.85 -15.97
C LEU A 193 5.84 3.22 -15.45
N GLY A 194 4.58 3.37 -15.04
CA GLY A 194 4.03 4.65 -14.59
C GLY A 194 4.30 4.97 -13.11
N PHE A 195 4.39 3.95 -12.25
CA PHE A 195 4.52 4.10 -10.80
C PHE A 195 5.56 3.15 -10.16
N GLY A 196 6.52 2.67 -10.91
CA GLY A 196 7.69 2.01 -10.34
C GLY A 196 8.42 2.91 -9.33
N THR A 197 9.17 2.32 -8.40
CA THR A 197 9.89 3.10 -7.36
C THR A 197 10.90 4.08 -7.97
N GLY A 198 11.44 3.79 -9.17
CA GLY A 198 12.32 4.70 -9.90
C GLY A 198 11.61 5.83 -10.62
N THR A 199 10.28 5.71 -10.85
CA THR A 199 9.48 6.71 -11.58
C THR A 199 8.75 7.68 -10.64
N MET A 200 8.39 7.22 -9.43
CA MET A 200 7.73 8.08 -8.43
C MET A 200 8.62 9.24 -7.96
N PRO A 201 8.04 10.34 -7.46
CA PRO A 201 8.80 11.39 -6.77
C PRO A 201 9.51 10.84 -5.52
N CYS A 202 10.65 11.43 -5.16
CA CYS A 202 11.25 11.25 -3.84
C CYS A 202 10.66 12.27 -2.87
N PHE A 203 10.11 11.81 -1.75
CA PHE A 203 9.44 12.66 -0.75
C PHE A 203 10.32 13.00 0.44
N LYS A 204 11.60 12.63 0.44
CA LYS A 204 12.49 12.80 1.59
C LYS A 204 12.41 14.19 2.20
N ASP A 205 12.59 15.23 1.36
CA ASP A 205 12.63 16.63 1.79
C ASP A 205 11.26 17.20 2.17
N GLN A 206 10.20 16.41 2.08
CA GLN A 206 8.83 16.79 2.42
C GLN A 206 8.30 16.01 3.63
N LEU A 207 9.01 14.97 4.10
CA LEU A 207 8.54 14.11 5.19
C LEU A 207 8.27 14.88 6.49
N ASP A 208 9.02 15.95 6.74
CA ASP A 208 8.86 16.82 7.91
C ASP A 208 7.56 17.63 7.89
N GLN A 209 6.88 17.72 6.73
CA GLN A 209 5.56 18.36 6.60
C GLN A 209 4.42 17.47 7.12
N LEU A 210 4.66 16.17 7.28
CA LEU A 210 3.69 15.23 7.84
C LEU A 210 3.61 15.41 9.36
N LYS A 211 2.52 16.04 9.84
CA LYS A 211 2.33 16.38 11.26
C LYS A 211 1.36 15.47 12.01
N MET A 212 0.52 14.71 11.28
CA MET A 212 -0.37 13.73 11.87
C MET A 212 0.44 12.61 12.56
N PRO A 213 -0.15 11.87 13.49
CA PRO A 213 0.46 10.65 14.02
C PRO A 213 0.80 9.65 12.91
N ILE A 214 2.00 9.05 12.98
CA ILE A 214 2.48 8.10 11.96
C ILE A 214 2.98 6.83 12.64
N MET A 215 2.45 5.69 12.22
CA MET A 215 2.99 4.38 12.56
C MET A 215 3.75 3.81 11.36
N LEU A 216 5.02 3.49 11.57
CA LEU A 216 5.84 2.72 10.65
C LEU A 216 5.88 1.28 11.16
N ILE A 217 5.76 0.30 10.25
CA ILE A 217 5.83 -1.11 10.60
C ILE A 217 6.54 -1.92 9.52
N ALA A 218 7.50 -2.76 9.90
CA ALA A 218 8.23 -3.65 9.00
C ALA A 218 8.57 -4.97 9.67
N GLY A 219 8.79 -6.01 8.90
CA GLY A 219 9.27 -7.28 9.41
C GLY A 219 10.80 -7.30 9.59
N GLU A 220 11.29 -7.91 10.66
CA GLU A 220 12.71 -8.00 11.00
C GLU A 220 13.58 -8.60 9.87
N LYS A 221 13.03 -9.58 9.13
CA LYS A 221 13.74 -10.24 8.03
C LYS A 221 13.82 -9.38 6.77
N ASP A 222 12.95 -8.40 6.63
CA ASP A 222 13.00 -7.43 5.55
C ASP A 222 13.96 -6.27 5.90
N GLN A 223 15.24 -6.62 6.03
CA GLN A 223 16.29 -5.67 6.45
C GLN A 223 16.33 -4.41 5.59
N LYS A 224 16.10 -4.56 4.28
CA LYS A 224 16.07 -3.42 3.36
C LYS A 224 15.03 -2.39 3.78
N PHE A 225 13.79 -2.83 3.99
CA PHE A 225 12.72 -1.91 4.37
C PHE A 225 12.82 -1.46 5.83
N CYS A 226 13.37 -2.28 6.74
CA CYS A 226 13.74 -1.82 8.07
C CYS A 226 14.69 -0.62 8.01
N HIS A 227 15.76 -0.68 7.22
CA HIS A 227 16.70 0.43 7.06
C HIS A 227 16.06 1.66 6.42
N ILE A 228 15.25 1.48 5.36
CA ILE A 228 14.54 2.58 4.69
C ILE A 228 13.58 3.28 5.67
N MET A 229 12.78 2.51 6.40
CA MET A 229 11.78 3.06 7.33
C MET A 229 12.44 3.69 8.57
N GLN A 230 13.54 3.14 9.04
CA GLN A 230 14.35 3.77 10.09
C GLN A 230 14.95 5.11 9.62
N SER A 231 15.39 5.18 8.36
CA SER A 231 15.81 6.45 7.75
C SER A 231 14.64 7.43 7.62
N MET A 232 13.46 6.96 7.18
CA MET A 232 12.24 7.75 7.09
C MET A 232 11.86 8.34 8.45
N GLN A 233 11.91 7.55 9.52
CA GLN A 233 11.57 7.96 10.89
C GLN A 233 12.35 9.19 11.36
N LYS A 234 13.61 9.32 10.95
CA LYS A 234 14.46 10.46 11.33
C LYS A 234 13.96 11.82 10.80
N HIS A 235 13.11 11.80 9.78
CA HIS A 235 12.52 12.98 9.17
C HIS A 235 11.07 13.24 9.61
N LEU A 236 10.50 12.36 10.45
CA LEU A 236 9.11 12.44 10.92
C LEU A 236 9.07 12.89 12.38
N SER A 237 8.37 13.99 12.66
CA SER A 237 8.31 14.58 13.99
C SER A 237 7.37 13.85 14.97
N ASN A 238 6.38 13.12 14.46
CA ASN A 238 5.36 12.42 15.25
C ASN A 238 5.19 10.99 14.75
N SER A 239 6.19 10.13 15.01
CA SER A 239 6.16 8.77 14.49
C SER A 239 6.65 7.74 15.50
N ILE A 240 6.07 6.54 15.40
CA ILE A 240 6.53 5.33 16.08
C ILE A 240 6.90 4.27 15.04
N PHE A 241 7.98 3.52 15.27
CA PHE A 241 8.40 2.45 14.37
C PHE A 241 8.39 1.10 15.09
N HIS A 242 7.67 0.14 14.53
CA HIS A 242 7.59 -1.25 14.99
C HIS A 242 8.32 -2.18 14.02
N ILE A 243 9.26 -2.96 14.53
CA ILE A 243 9.91 -4.07 13.81
C ILE A 243 9.34 -5.37 14.38
N ILE A 244 8.63 -6.13 13.54
CA ILE A 244 7.98 -7.37 13.94
C ILE A 244 8.95 -8.53 13.77
N LYS A 245 9.25 -9.22 14.87
CA LYS A 245 10.28 -10.25 14.95
C LYS A 245 9.94 -11.47 14.12
N GLY A 246 10.92 -11.97 13.37
CA GLY A 246 10.81 -13.19 12.57
C GLY A 246 9.94 -13.07 11.31
N VAL A 247 9.38 -11.91 11.02
CA VAL A 247 8.47 -11.59 9.90
C VAL A 247 9.26 -10.97 8.75
N ASN A 248 8.80 -11.16 7.51
CA ASN A 248 9.37 -10.59 6.30
C ASN A 248 8.53 -9.39 5.79
N HIS A 249 8.33 -9.21 4.49
CA HIS A 249 7.79 -8.00 3.86
C HIS A 249 6.28 -7.79 4.08
N ARG A 250 5.51 -8.87 4.24
CA ARG A 250 4.04 -8.83 4.33
C ARG A 250 3.58 -8.99 5.77
N VAL A 251 3.82 -7.97 6.62
CA VAL A 251 3.55 -8.05 8.07
C VAL A 251 2.08 -8.37 8.35
N HIS A 252 1.15 -7.71 7.64
CA HIS A 252 -0.29 -7.93 7.76
C HIS A 252 -0.72 -9.38 7.46
N LEU A 253 0.01 -10.08 6.60
CA LEU A 253 -0.27 -11.46 6.20
C LEU A 253 0.48 -12.48 7.05
N GLU A 254 1.75 -12.21 7.38
CA GLU A 254 2.64 -13.12 8.10
C GLU A 254 2.37 -13.15 9.60
N CYS A 255 1.95 -12.03 10.18
CA CYS A 255 1.66 -11.92 11.59
C CYS A 255 0.41 -11.03 11.86
N PRO A 256 -0.78 -11.43 11.35
CA PRO A 256 -1.99 -10.61 11.36
C PRO A 256 -2.45 -10.23 12.77
N SER A 257 -2.23 -11.07 13.77
CA SER A 257 -2.63 -10.79 15.15
C SER A 257 -1.81 -9.67 15.78
N GLU A 258 -0.48 -9.69 15.62
CA GLU A 258 0.39 -8.64 16.13
C GLU A 258 0.21 -7.35 15.35
N PHE A 259 0.04 -7.45 14.04
CA PHE A 259 -0.27 -6.28 13.20
C PHE A 259 -1.57 -5.60 13.65
N ALA A 260 -2.66 -6.37 13.83
CA ALA A 260 -3.94 -5.84 14.32
C ALA A 260 -3.83 -5.22 15.72
N LEU A 261 -3.04 -5.82 16.61
CA LEU A 261 -2.79 -5.26 17.95
C LEU A 261 -2.10 -3.89 17.86
N LYS A 262 -1.09 -3.74 16.99
CA LYS A 262 -0.41 -2.45 16.78
C LYS A 262 -1.34 -1.41 16.15
N LEU A 263 -2.17 -1.82 15.18
CA LEU A 263 -3.22 -0.96 14.62
C LEU A 263 -4.19 -0.48 15.70
N HIS A 264 -4.71 -1.42 16.52
CA HIS A 264 -5.65 -1.10 17.59
C HIS A 264 -5.07 -0.05 18.55
N GLN A 265 -3.85 -0.30 19.05
CA GLN A 265 -3.15 0.63 19.94
C GLN A 265 -2.99 2.01 19.30
N PHE A 266 -2.56 2.06 18.04
CA PHE A 266 -2.34 3.30 17.33
C PHE A 266 -3.63 4.07 17.06
N ILE A 267 -4.67 3.40 16.56
CA ILE A 267 -5.95 4.02 16.24
C ILE A 267 -6.62 4.56 17.52
N THR A 268 -6.73 3.73 18.56
CA THR A 268 -7.38 4.13 19.81
C THR A 268 -6.68 5.31 20.50
N SER A 269 -5.34 5.33 20.46
CA SER A 269 -4.57 6.44 21.04
C SER A 269 -4.65 7.75 20.26
N ASN A 270 -5.12 7.71 19.01
CA ASN A 270 -5.15 8.86 18.10
C ASN A 270 -6.55 9.16 17.56
N THR A 271 -7.59 8.46 18.04
CA THR A 271 -8.99 8.82 17.75
C THR A 271 -9.36 10.04 18.58
N LEU A 272 -9.85 11.08 17.93
CA LEU A 272 -10.36 12.28 18.60
C LEU A 272 -11.64 11.92 19.37
N PRO A 273 -11.85 12.47 20.58
CA PRO A 273 -13.05 12.24 21.38
C PRO A 273 -14.32 12.77 20.71
#